data_8c4db2ea724b6c5c731af8a15930ddc1
#
_entry.id   8c4db2ea724b6c5c731af8a15930ddc1
#
_cell.length_a   1.000
_cell.length_b   1.000
_cell.length_c   1.000
_cell.angle_alpha   90.00
_cell.angle_beta   90.00
_cell.angle_gamma   90.00
#
_symmetry.space_group_name_H-M   'P 1'
#
loop_
_entity.id
_entity.type
_entity.pdbx_description
1 polymer ?
#
loop_
_entity_poly.entity_id
_entity_poly.type
_entity_poly.pdbx_seq_one_letter_code
_entity_poly.pdbx_strand_id
1 'polypeptide(L)' 'MLFRSPSLIVQHRDRPGVIAQVTDILADRGVNICNFSLSRRQKGGEAVMTIEMDGGLDEILAARIRALPAVLLCVMLLP' A
#
# COMPACT_ATOMS: atom_id res chain seq x y z
N MET A 1 -12.27 12.03 -5.77
CA MET A 1 -11.13 11.72 -6.66
C MET A 1 -11.39 10.41 -7.38
N LEU A 2 -11.15 10.39 -8.68
CA LEU A 2 -11.27 9.17 -9.48
C LEU A 2 -9.89 8.56 -9.70
N PHE A 3 -9.77 7.30 -9.33
CA PHE A 3 -8.56 6.54 -9.61
C PHE A 3 -8.69 5.91 -11.00
N ARG A 4 -7.73 6.16 -11.88
CA ARG A 4 -7.69 5.59 -13.23
C ARG A 4 -6.94 4.28 -13.29
N SER A 5 -6.21 3.97 -12.25
CA SER A 5 -5.41 2.76 -12.13
C SER A 5 -5.79 2.01 -10.89
N PRO A 6 -5.58 0.70 -10.85
CA PRO A 6 -5.75 -0.06 -9.61
C PRO A 6 -4.91 0.57 -8.50
N SER A 7 -5.49 0.70 -7.32
CA SER A 7 -4.83 1.38 -6.21
C SER A 7 -5.02 0.65 -4.91
N LEU A 8 -4.03 0.74 -4.03
CA LEU A 8 -4.11 0.27 -2.65
C LEU A 8 -4.06 1.45 -1.71
N ILE A 9 -4.96 1.47 -0.74
CA ILE A 9 -4.91 2.39 0.38
C ILE A 9 -4.50 1.57 1.59
N VAL A 10 -3.33 1.86 2.15
CA VAL A 10 -2.77 1.11 3.27
C VAL A 10 -2.63 2.03 4.47
N GLN A 11 -3.43 1.78 5.51
CA GLN A 11 -3.29 2.46 6.79
C GLN A 11 -2.35 1.63 7.64
N HIS A 12 -1.32 2.25 8.19
CA HIS A 12 -0.29 1.53 8.91
C HIS A 12 0.31 2.39 10.03
N ARG A 13 1.04 1.75 10.91
CA ARG A 13 1.81 2.47 11.92
C ARG A 13 3.00 3.15 11.25
N ASP A 14 3.30 4.37 11.67
CA ASP A 14 4.42 5.16 11.14
C ASP A 14 5.73 4.66 11.79
N ARG A 15 6.30 3.62 11.21
CA ARG A 15 7.52 2.96 11.70
C ARG A 15 8.53 2.82 10.57
N PRO A 16 9.83 2.84 10.90
CA PRO A 16 10.86 2.53 9.91
C PRO A 16 10.63 1.16 9.29
N GLY A 17 10.86 1.06 7.99
CA GLY A 17 10.81 -0.20 7.27
C GLY A 17 9.45 -0.62 6.72
N VAL A 18 8.35 0.03 7.11
CA VAL A 18 7.02 -0.36 6.63
C VAL A 18 6.91 -0.17 5.11
N ILE A 19 7.38 0.96 4.60
CA ILE A 19 7.37 1.22 3.16
C ILE A 19 8.16 0.15 2.42
N ALA A 20 9.33 -0.18 2.93
CA ALA A 20 10.18 -1.21 2.32
C ALA A 20 9.48 -2.57 2.29
N GLN A 21 8.83 -2.96 3.38
CA GLN A 21 8.09 -4.22 3.45
C GLN A 21 6.97 -4.28 2.41
N VAL A 22 6.21 -3.20 2.27
CA VAL A 22 5.12 -3.14 1.29
C VAL A 22 5.67 -3.17 -0.13
N THR A 23 6.68 -2.36 -0.42
CA THR A 23 7.25 -2.30 -1.77
C THR A 23 7.97 -3.58 -2.15
N ASP A 24 8.57 -4.29 -1.19
CA ASP A 24 9.16 -5.60 -1.44
C ASP A 24 8.12 -6.63 -1.90
N ILE A 25 6.93 -6.61 -1.29
CA ILE A 25 5.83 -7.48 -1.71
C ILE A 25 5.41 -7.16 -3.13
N LEU A 26 5.29 -5.86 -3.46
CA LEU A 26 4.93 -5.43 -4.81
C LEU A 26 5.99 -5.88 -5.83
N ALA A 27 7.25 -5.69 -5.49
CA ALA A 27 8.36 -6.09 -6.36
C ALA A 27 8.39 -7.61 -6.59
N ASP A 28 8.16 -8.38 -5.52
CA ASP A 28 8.13 -9.84 -5.59
C ASP A 28 7.03 -10.34 -6.56
N ARG A 29 5.93 -9.63 -6.64
CA ARG A 29 4.83 -9.96 -7.55
C ARG A 29 4.98 -9.32 -8.93
N GLY A 30 6.07 -8.61 -9.18
CA GLY A 30 6.31 -7.96 -10.46
C GLY A 30 5.40 -6.77 -10.74
N VAL A 31 4.86 -6.15 -9.69
CA VAL A 31 3.96 -5.01 -9.82
C VAL A 31 4.75 -3.73 -10.01
N ASN A 32 4.39 -2.97 -11.02
CA ASN A 32 5.00 -1.68 -11.28
C ASN A 32 4.14 -0.56 -10.70
N ILE A 33 4.74 0.25 -9.83
CA ILE A 33 4.07 1.39 -9.18
C ILE A 33 4.14 2.58 -10.12
N CYS A 34 2.99 3.19 -10.41
CA CYS A 34 2.94 4.40 -11.25
C CYS A 34 2.76 5.68 -10.43
N ASN A 35 2.26 5.57 -9.22
CA ASN A 35 2.18 6.72 -8.32
C ASN A 35 2.16 6.24 -6.88
N PHE A 36 2.77 7.03 -6.00
CA PHE A 36 2.88 6.69 -4.58
C PHE A 36 2.77 7.97 -3.77
N SER A 37 1.96 7.93 -2.72
CA SER A 37 1.91 9.02 -1.76
C SER A 37 1.85 8.49 -0.33
N LEU A 38 2.38 9.26 0.59
CA LEU A 38 2.38 8.93 2.00
C LEU A 38 1.92 10.15 2.77
N SER A 39 0.91 9.97 3.64
CA SER A 39 0.41 11.01 4.49
C SER A 39 0.40 10.50 5.92
N ARG A 40 0.90 11.30 6.86
CA ARG A 40 0.86 10.95 8.27
C ARG A 40 0.31 12.10 9.08
N ARG A 41 -0.47 11.76 10.11
CA ARG A 41 -1.08 12.76 10.97
C ARG A 41 -0.11 13.30 11.99
N GLN A 42 0.68 12.40 12.57
CA GLN A 42 1.72 12.79 13.53
C GLN A 42 2.85 11.76 13.47
N LYS A 43 4.04 12.24 13.74
CA LYS A 43 5.24 11.42 13.76
C LYS A 43 5.08 10.30 14.80
N GLY A 44 5.34 9.06 14.37
CA GLY A 44 5.26 7.89 15.22
C GLY A 44 3.85 7.38 15.47
N GLY A 45 2.82 8.02 14.92
CA GLY A 45 1.43 7.57 15.03
C GLY A 45 1.03 6.68 13.87
N GLU A 46 -0.06 7.07 13.17
CA GLU A 46 -0.56 6.36 12.02
C GLU A 46 -0.28 7.12 10.74
N ALA A 47 -0.12 6.38 9.66
CA ALA A 47 0.11 6.94 8.34
C ALA A 47 -0.77 6.21 7.32
N VAL A 48 -1.00 6.86 6.19
CA VAL A 48 -1.76 6.29 5.07
C VAL A 48 -0.88 6.36 3.82
N MET A 49 -0.70 5.21 3.21
CA MET A 49 0.06 5.05 1.99
C MET A 49 -0.94 4.79 0.86
N THR A 50 -0.85 5.55 -0.21
CA THR A 50 -1.67 5.34 -1.40
C THR A 50 -0.75 4.92 -2.54
N ILE A 51 -1.03 3.77 -3.13
CA ILE A 51 -0.19 3.19 -4.18
C ILE A 51 -1.04 2.94 -5.41
N GLU A 52 -0.75 3.65 -6.49
CA GLU A 52 -1.34 3.36 -7.79
C GLU A 52 -0.37 2.49 -8.59
N MET A 53 -0.90 1.47 -9.26
CA MET A 53 -0.09 0.51 -9.98
C MET A 53 -0.64 0.26 -11.38
N ASP A 54 0.21 -0.24 -12.25
CA ASP A 54 -0.16 -0.48 -13.66
C ASP A 54 -1.08 -1.69 -13.81
N GLY A 55 -1.05 -2.59 -12.85
CA GLY A 55 -1.85 -3.81 -12.85
C GLY A 55 -1.40 -4.72 -11.74
N GLY A 56 -1.91 -5.95 -11.71
CA GLY A 56 -1.47 -6.95 -10.74
C GLY A 56 -2.12 -6.85 -9.36
N LEU A 57 -3.09 -5.96 -9.19
CA LEU A 57 -3.82 -5.84 -7.93
C LEU A 57 -4.85 -6.96 -7.82
N ASP A 58 -4.67 -7.83 -6.83
CA ASP A 58 -5.59 -8.91 -6.55
C ASP A 58 -5.63 -9.17 -5.04
N GLU A 59 -6.51 -10.06 -4.62
CA GLU A 59 -6.71 -10.37 -3.20
C GLU A 59 -5.47 -11.04 -2.58
N ILE A 60 -4.69 -11.78 -3.36
CA ILE A 60 -3.48 -12.41 -2.86
C ILE A 60 -2.46 -11.35 -2.45
N LEU A 61 -2.28 -10.33 -3.29
CA LEU A 61 -1.40 -9.21 -2.98
C LEU A 61 -1.87 -8.46 -1.74
N ALA A 62 -3.17 -8.12 -1.70
CA ALA A 62 -3.75 -7.40 -0.56
C ALA A 62 -3.61 -8.21 0.73
N ALA A 63 -3.83 -9.53 0.68
CA ALA A 63 -3.70 -10.40 1.84
C ALA A 63 -2.27 -10.43 2.38
N ARG A 64 -1.27 -10.45 1.50
CA ARG A 64 0.13 -10.41 1.94
C ARG A 64 0.46 -9.10 2.66
N ILE A 65 -0.07 -7.99 2.15
CA ILE A 65 0.15 -6.68 2.78
C ILE A 65 -0.57 -6.61 4.12
N ARG A 66 -1.81 -7.10 4.19
CA ARG A 66 -2.57 -7.13 5.46
C ARG A 66 -1.89 -7.97 6.53
N ALA A 67 -1.10 -8.96 6.14
CA ALA A 67 -0.41 -9.83 7.08
C ALA A 67 0.80 -9.15 7.75
N LEU A 68 1.24 -8.01 7.27
CA LEU A 68 2.35 -7.27 7.88
C LEU A 68 1.90 -6.71 9.24
N PRO A 69 2.72 -6.88 10.30
CA PRO A 69 2.31 -6.46 11.65
C PRO A 69 1.97 -4.98 11.78
N ALA A 70 2.62 -4.11 11.01
CA ALA A 70 2.39 -2.68 11.09
C ALA A 70 1.17 -2.21 10.30
N VAL A 71 0.58 -3.06 9.47
CA VAL A 71 -0.58 -2.69 8.64
C VAL A 71 -1.85 -2.85 9.44
N LEU A 72 -2.64 -1.78 9.49
CA LEU A 72 -3.90 -1.73 10.22
C LEU A 72 -5.08 -1.97 9.29
N LEU A 73 -5.00 -1.50 8.05
CA LEU A 73 -6.06 -1.62 7.06
C LEU A 73 -5.45 -1.58 5.67
N CYS A 74 -5.98 -2.40 4.77
CA CYS A 74 -5.58 -2.37 3.36
C CYS A 74 -6.83 -2.53 2.51
N VAL A 75 -7.10 -1.51 1.68
CA VAL A 75 -8.30 -1.44 0.84
C VAL A 75 -7.87 -1.40 -0.62
N MET A 76 -8.51 -2.22 -1.44
CA MET A 76 -8.31 -2.21 -2.90
C MET A 76 -9.32 -1.27 -3.54
N LEU A 77 -8.83 -0.40 -4.41
CA LEU A 77 -9.67 0.45 -5.25
C LEU A 77 -9.43 0.07 -6.70
N LEU A 78 -10.45 -0.48 -7.32
CA LEU A 78 -10.41 -0.87 -8.72
C LEU A 78 -11.17 0.16 -9.56
N PRO A 79 -10.66 0.48 -10.78
CA PRO A 79 -11.37 1.41 -11.64
C PRO A 79 -12.73 0.88 -12.08
#